data_4ec8e3387dcc7ef86ba7186dbb74cab7
#
_entry.id   4ec8e3387dcc7ef86ba7186dbb74cab7
#
_cell.length_a   1.000
_cell.length_b   1.000
_cell.length_c   1.000
_cell.angle_alpha   90.00
_cell.angle_beta   90.00
_cell.angle_gamma   90.00
#
_symmetry.space_group_name_H-M   'P 1'
#
loop_
_entity.id
_entity.type
_entity.pdbx_description
1 polymer ?
#
loop_
_entity_poly.entity_id
_entity_poly.type
_entity_poly.pdbx_seq_one_letter_code
_entity_poly.pdbx_strand_id
1 'polypeptide(L)'
;FDLEEAGLIGFSSYQSKHKKETARQLVLNLDCVGEGDEIYFFPTGKLKKNPKMLLSLEHLQGNFGQKSVTLRSKGFSIYPSDQMNFPYGVGICALNRCKAGLYLSRIHTPRDTLLDETNVNTLCAVLKKLICGCAAQ
;
A
#
# COMPACT_ATOMS: atom_id res chain seq x y z
N PHE A 1 -5.54 -10.43 6.87
CA PHE A 1 -5.71 -10.97 8.24
C PHE A 1 -7.20 -11.03 8.60
N ASP A 2 -7.58 -12.04 9.37
CA ASP A 2 -8.96 -12.15 9.85
C ASP A 2 -9.32 -10.99 10.79
N LEU A 3 -10.59 -10.59 10.78
CA LEU A 3 -11.11 -9.51 11.62
C LEU A 3 -10.45 -8.15 11.38
N GLU A 4 -10.03 -7.86 10.15
CA GLU A 4 -9.50 -6.57 9.75
C GLU A 4 -10.56 -5.48 9.97
N GLU A 5 -11.77 -5.69 9.48
CA GLU A 5 -12.93 -4.80 9.63
C GLU A 5 -13.39 -4.60 11.10
N ALA A 6 -13.03 -5.53 11.98
CA ALA A 6 -13.32 -5.43 13.41
C ALA A 6 -12.23 -4.68 14.21
N GLY A 7 -11.39 -3.88 13.55
CA GLY A 7 -10.34 -3.09 14.17
C GLY A 7 -8.96 -3.76 14.15
N LEU A 8 -8.63 -4.47 13.09
CA LEU A 8 -7.32 -5.06 12.83
C LEU A 8 -6.88 -6.10 13.88
N ILE A 9 -7.84 -6.82 14.47
CA ILE A 9 -7.60 -7.72 15.60
C ILE A 9 -6.69 -8.90 15.23
N GLY A 10 -6.93 -9.51 14.07
CA GLY A 10 -6.11 -10.65 13.60
C GLY A 10 -4.64 -10.28 13.46
N PHE A 11 -4.39 -9.08 12.93
CA PHE A 11 -3.04 -8.56 12.83
C PHE A 11 -2.38 -8.30 14.19
N SER A 12 -3.09 -7.68 15.12
CA SER A 12 -2.55 -7.41 16.46
C SER A 12 -2.08 -8.70 17.15
N SER A 13 -2.81 -9.79 16.96
CA SER A 13 -2.42 -11.12 17.46
C SER A 13 -1.13 -11.62 16.77
N TYR A 14 -1.04 -11.50 15.45
CA TYR A 14 0.17 -11.87 14.69
C TYR A 14 1.38 -11.04 15.13
N GLN A 15 1.24 -9.72 15.19
CA GLN A 15 2.32 -8.81 15.58
C GLN A 15 2.86 -9.11 16.98
N SER A 16 1.99 -9.43 17.94
CA SER A 16 2.42 -9.74 19.31
C SER A 16 3.38 -10.94 19.35
N LYS A 17 3.13 -11.94 18.49
CA LYS A 17 3.95 -13.15 18.38
C LYS A 17 5.24 -12.95 17.58
N HIS A 18 5.21 -12.06 16.57
CA HIS A 18 6.29 -11.85 15.60
C HIS A 18 6.94 -10.45 15.67
N LYS A 19 6.85 -9.80 16.83
CA LYS A 19 7.29 -8.40 17.02
C LYS A 19 8.74 -8.14 16.62
N LYS A 20 9.65 -9.07 16.89
CA LYS A 20 11.08 -8.91 16.57
C LYS A 20 11.34 -8.98 15.06
N GLU A 21 10.62 -9.84 14.37
CA GLU A 21 10.73 -10.05 12.92
C GLU A 21 10.13 -8.85 12.18
N THR A 22 8.90 -8.50 12.51
CA THR A 22 8.15 -7.43 11.84
C THR A 22 8.74 -6.04 12.07
N ALA A 23 9.50 -5.84 13.17
CA ALA A 23 10.14 -4.56 13.48
C ALA A 23 11.22 -4.12 12.45
N ARG A 24 11.72 -5.04 11.62
CA ARG A 24 12.80 -4.79 10.66
C ARG A 24 12.40 -5.06 9.21
N GLN A 25 11.20 -5.54 8.99
CA GLN A 25 10.72 -5.89 7.65
C GLN A 25 9.96 -4.74 7.00
N LEU A 26 10.17 -4.55 5.70
CA LEU A 26 9.27 -3.79 4.87
C LEU A 26 8.05 -4.67 4.58
N VAL A 27 6.87 -4.19 4.96
CA VAL A 27 5.61 -4.91 4.75
C VAL A 27 4.78 -4.18 3.71
N LEU A 28 4.44 -4.87 2.64
CA LEU A 28 3.55 -4.39 1.60
C LEU A 28 2.17 -5.00 1.83
N ASN A 29 1.20 -4.15 2.12
CA ASN A 29 -0.19 -4.54 2.25
C ASN A 29 -0.95 -4.16 0.98
N LEU A 30 -1.47 -5.15 0.29
CA LEU A 30 -2.26 -5.00 -0.93
C LEU A 30 -3.73 -5.03 -0.53
N ASP A 31 -4.41 -3.92 -0.69
CA ASP A 31 -5.80 -3.77 -0.30
C ASP A 31 -6.54 -2.91 -1.32
N CYS A 32 -7.72 -3.36 -1.76
CA CYS A 32 -8.55 -2.65 -2.73
C CYS A 32 -7.79 -2.28 -4.03
N VAL A 33 -7.07 -3.22 -4.60
CA VAL A 33 -6.24 -2.98 -5.81
C VAL A 33 -6.98 -3.23 -7.13
N GLY A 34 -8.23 -3.66 -7.06
CA GLY A 34 -9.02 -4.07 -8.22
C GLY A 34 -9.78 -2.95 -8.93
N GLU A 35 -10.03 -1.80 -8.29
CA GLU A 35 -10.79 -0.68 -8.88
C GLU A 35 -10.09 0.64 -8.54
N GLY A 36 -10.05 1.57 -9.48
CA GLY A 36 -9.53 2.93 -9.27
C GLY A 36 -8.65 3.41 -10.41
N ASP A 37 -8.58 4.72 -10.60
CA ASP A 37 -7.86 5.35 -11.71
C ASP A 37 -6.34 5.38 -11.52
N GLU A 38 -5.88 5.35 -10.28
CA GLU A 38 -4.46 5.40 -9.93
C GLU A 38 -4.14 4.45 -8.77
N ILE A 39 -2.94 3.87 -8.81
CA ILE A 39 -2.38 3.09 -7.70
C ILE A 39 -1.63 4.02 -6.75
N TYR A 40 -1.94 3.94 -5.47
CA TYR A 40 -1.35 4.74 -4.42
C TYR A 40 -0.55 3.90 -3.44
N PHE A 41 0.62 4.42 -3.05
CA PHE A 41 1.43 3.89 -1.96
C PHE A 41 1.29 4.79 -0.73
N PHE A 42 0.86 4.22 0.39
CA PHE A 42 0.68 4.91 1.67
C PHE A 42 1.69 4.39 2.70
N PRO A 43 2.89 4.96 2.76
CA PRO A 43 3.88 4.57 3.77
C PRO A 43 3.45 5.01 5.17
N THR A 44 3.72 4.16 6.18
CA THR A 44 3.49 4.49 7.59
C THR A 44 4.39 5.62 8.08
N GLY A 45 4.03 6.22 9.22
CA GLY A 45 4.77 7.36 9.76
C GLY A 45 6.24 7.07 10.05
N LYS A 46 6.59 5.85 10.48
CA LYS A 46 7.98 5.44 10.72
C LYS A 46 8.75 5.25 9.42
N LEU A 47 8.10 4.69 8.40
CA LEU A 47 8.67 4.57 7.07
C LEU A 47 8.95 5.95 6.45
N LYS A 48 8.00 6.89 6.58
CA LYS A 48 8.15 8.29 6.11
C LYS A 48 9.37 8.99 6.71
N LYS A 49 9.79 8.59 7.91
CA LYS A 49 10.98 9.11 8.59
C LYS A 49 12.27 8.40 8.21
N ASN A 50 12.22 7.35 7.39
CA ASN A 50 13.38 6.63 6.90
C ASN A 50 13.72 7.11 5.46
N PRO A 51 14.70 8.02 5.29
CA PRO A 51 14.97 8.63 3.99
C PRO A 51 15.40 7.63 2.93
N LYS A 52 16.15 6.59 3.30
CA LYS A 52 16.61 5.57 2.34
C LYS A 52 15.44 4.77 1.78
N MET A 53 14.55 4.29 2.64
CA MET A 53 13.38 3.54 2.19
C MET A 53 12.41 4.41 1.40
N LEU A 54 12.22 5.66 1.83
CA LEU A 54 11.35 6.59 1.13
C LEU A 54 11.89 6.90 -0.27
N LEU A 55 13.18 7.17 -0.40
CA LEU A 55 13.84 7.38 -1.70
C LEU A 55 13.73 6.16 -2.61
N SER A 56 13.84 4.94 -2.07
CA SER A 56 13.64 3.72 -2.86
C SER A 56 12.24 3.63 -3.42
N LEU A 57 11.22 3.96 -2.64
CA LEU A 57 9.84 3.99 -3.10
C LEU A 57 9.57 5.12 -4.11
N GLU A 58 10.13 6.30 -3.88
CA GLU A 58 10.03 7.44 -4.80
C GLU A 58 10.72 7.14 -6.13
N HIS A 59 11.90 6.54 -6.08
CA HIS A 59 12.64 6.12 -7.27
C HIS A 59 11.89 5.04 -8.05
N LEU A 60 11.31 4.07 -7.35
CA LEU A 60 10.47 3.05 -7.95
C LEU A 60 9.29 3.68 -8.69
N GLN A 61 8.57 4.59 -8.05
CA GLN A 61 7.45 5.32 -8.65
C GLN A 61 7.89 6.11 -9.88
N GLY A 62 9.02 6.82 -9.80
CA GLY A 62 9.58 7.61 -10.91
C GLY A 62 9.97 6.75 -12.12
N ASN A 63 10.54 5.57 -11.89
CA ASN A 63 10.93 4.65 -12.95
C ASN A 63 9.74 4.05 -13.72
N PHE A 64 8.54 4.11 -13.17
CA PHE A 64 7.36 3.63 -13.85
C PHE A 64 6.83 4.61 -14.89
N GLY A 65 7.17 5.91 -14.79
CA GLY A 65 6.75 6.94 -15.73
C GLY A 65 5.23 7.03 -15.93
N GLN A 66 4.47 6.28 -15.17
CA GLN A 66 3.03 6.13 -15.31
C GLN A 66 2.30 7.02 -14.31
N LYS A 67 1.32 7.76 -14.79
CA LYS A 67 0.41 8.56 -13.96
C LYS A 67 -0.39 7.70 -12.97
N SER A 68 -0.44 6.40 -13.21
CA SER A 68 -1.22 5.42 -12.43
C SER A 68 -0.57 4.99 -11.11
N VAL A 69 0.63 5.44 -10.78
CA VAL A 69 1.29 5.08 -9.51
C VAL A 69 1.71 6.34 -8.77
N THR A 70 1.17 6.56 -7.59
CA THR A 70 1.42 7.76 -6.78
C THR A 70 1.84 7.42 -5.36
N LEU A 71 2.99 7.94 -4.93
CA LEU A 71 3.45 7.83 -3.55
C LEU A 71 2.88 8.97 -2.70
N ARG A 72 2.10 8.62 -1.68
CA ARG A 72 1.47 9.57 -0.74
C ARG A 72 2.31 9.73 0.53
N SER A 73 3.53 10.25 0.37
CA SER A 73 4.48 10.43 1.48
C SER A 73 4.27 11.69 2.30
N LYS A 74 3.63 12.72 1.72
CA LYS A 74 3.42 14.04 2.34
C LYS A 74 1.94 14.29 2.63
N GLY A 75 1.70 15.15 3.63
CA GLY A 75 0.35 15.55 4.03
C GLY A 75 -0.39 14.48 4.84
N PHE A 76 -1.66 14.75 5.09
CA PHE A 76 -2.57 13.83 5.77
C PHE A 76 -3.03 12.77 4.78
N SER A 77 -2.28 11.70 4.67
CA SER A 77 -2.58 10.56 3.79
C SER A 77 -2.75 9.34 4.67
N ILE A 78 -3.96 9.07 5.09
CA ILE A 78 -4.30 7.87 5.83
C ILE A 78 -5.21 7.03 4.94
N TYR A 79 -4.76 5.85 4.61
CA TYR A 79 -5.60 4.74 4.17
C TYR A 79 -5.43 3.67 5.25
N PRO A 80 -6.32 3.64 6.25
CA PRO A 80 -6.20 2.73 7.38
C PRO A 80 -6.50 1.31 6.91
N SER A 81 -5.51 0.46 6.97
CA SER A 81 -5.59 -0.98 6.75
C SER A 81 -4.41 -1.64 7.47
N ASP A 82 -4.19 -2.92 7.29
CA ASP A 82 -3.23 -3.73 8.06
C ASP A 82 -1.79 -3.18 8.10
N GLN A 83 -1.36 -2.44 7.09
CA GLN A 83 -0.02 -1.82 7.10
C GLN A 83 0.22 -0.86 8.27
N MET A 84 -0.83 -0.27 8.85
CA MET A 84 -0.70 0.69 9.96
C MET A 84 -0.06 0.09 11.21
N ASN A 85 -0.17 -1.20 11.35
CA ASN A 85 0.36 -1.95 12.48
C ASN A 85 1.86 -2.25 12.36
N PHE A 86 2.46 -2.05 11.17
CA PHE A 86 3.88 -2.29 10.95
C PHE A 86 4.69 -1.00 11.00
N PRO A 87 5.85 -1.00 11.66
CA PRO A 87 6.73 0.17 11.66
C PRO A 87 7.10 0.64 10.25
N TYR A 88 7.37 -0.32 9.36
CA TYR A 88 7.75 -0.08 7.97
C TYR A 88 6.72 -0.68 7.02
N GLY A 89 5.45 -0.33 7.22
CA GLY A 89 4.34 -0.74 6.38
C GLY A 89 4.08 0.22 5.23
N VAL A 90 3.64 -0.32 4.11
CA VAL A 90 3.13 0.42 2.95
C VAL A 90 1.79 -0.18 2.57
N GLY A 91 0.73 0.60 2.66
CA GLY A 91 -0.55 0.26 2.04
C GLY A 91 -0.50 0.55 0.55
N ILE A 92 -0.95 -0.38 -0.25
CA ILE A 92 -1.03 -0.26 -1.70
C ILE A 92 -2.48 -0.49 -2.11
N CYS A 93 -3.10 0.52 -2.70
CA CYS A 93 -4.48 0.47 -3.15
C CYS A 93 -4.66 1.26 -4.45
N ALA A 94 -5.68 0.90 -5.22
CA ALA A 94 -6.12 1.65 -6.38
C ALA A 94 -7.34 2.48 -6.02
N LEU A 95 -7.27 3.79 -6.22
CA LEU A 95 -8.31 4.74 -5.79
C LEU A 95 -8.67 5.71 -6.92
N ASN A 96 -9.91 6.17 -6.91
CA ASN A 96 -10.36 7.26 -7.72
C ASN A 96 -10.08 8.60 -7.05
N ARG A 97 -9.94 9.66 -7.84
CA ARG A 97 -9.70 11.01 -7.36
C ARG A 97 -10.86 11.95 -7.68
N CYS A 98 -11.27 12.72 -6.70
CA CYS A 98 -12.20 13.84 -6.90
C CYS A 98 -11.73 15.09 -6.14
N LYS A 99 -12.49 16.18 -6.24
CA LYS A 99 -12.16 17.43 -5.52
C LYS A 99 -12.14 17.27 -4.00
N ALA A 100 -12.95 16.35 -3.46
CA ALA A 100 -13.02 16.07 -2.03
C ALA A 100 -11.92 15.13 -1.52
N GLY A 101 -11.20 14.42 -2.40
CA GLY A 101 -10.13 13.50 -2.04
C GLY A 101 -10.12 12.22 -2.85
N LEU A 102 -9.56 11.17 -2.23
CA LEU A 102 -9.48 9.83 -2.79
C LEU A 102 -10.67 9.00 -2.30
N TYR A 103 -11.21 8.15 -3.16
CA TYR A 103 -12.36 7.33 -2.81
C TYR A 103 -12.45 6.05 -3.64
N LEU A 104 -13.22 5.08 -3.13
CA LEU A 104 -13.77 3.94 -3.85
C LEU A 104 -15.29 3.98 -3.72
N SER A 105 -15.97 3.88 -4.85
CA SER A 105 -17.43 4.07 -4.88
C SER A 105 -18.21 2.81 -4.51
N ARG A 106 -17.59 1.64 -4.58
CA ARG A 106 -18.27 0.34 -4.46
C ARG A 106 -17.82 -0.49 -3.29
N ILE A 107 -16.73 -0.09 -2.63
CA ILE A 107 -16.19 -0.80 -1.46
C ILE A 107 -17.29 -1.07 -0.43
N HIS A 108 -17.31 -2.27 0.13
CA HIS A 108 -18.32 -2.75 1.09
C HIS A 108 -19.77 -2.80 0.56
N THR A 109 -19.95 -2.86 -0.74
CA THR A 109 -21.28 -2.99 -1.35
C THR A 109 -21.38 -4.27 -2.19
N PRO A 110 -22.60 -4.79 -2.45
CA PRO A 110 -22.79 -5.91 -3.38
C PRO A 110 -22.36 -5.60 -4.83
N ARG A 111 -22.03 -4.34 -5.14
CA ARG A 111 -21.56 -3.91 -6.45
C ARG A 111 -20.03 -3.88 -6.56
N ASP A 112 -19.31 -4.26 -5.49
CA ASP A 112 -17.86 -4.38 -5.47
C ASP A 112 -17.43 -5.68 -6.16
N THR A 113 -17.60 -5.71 -7.48
CA THR A 113 -17.34 -6.88 -8.33
C THR A 113 -16.41 -6.56 -9.50
N LEU A 114 -15.90 -5.33 -9.57
CA LEU A 114 -15.02 -4.92 -10.67
C LEU A 114 -13.57 -5.26 -10.37
N LEU A 115 -12.92 -5.79 -11.40
CA LEU A 115 -11.49 -5.98 -11.42
C LEU A 115 -10.93 -5.29 -12.68
N ASP A 116 -10.07 -4.29 -12.50
CA ASP A 116 -9.28 -3.72 -13.59
C ASP A 116 -7.97 -4.51 -13.73
N GLU A 117 -7.90 -5.31 -14.79
CA GLU A 117 -6.71 -6.10 -15.09
C GLU A 117 -5.47 -5.23 -15.34
N THR A 118 -5.65 -4.01 -15.84
CA THR A 118 -4.55 -3.06 -16.06
C THR A 118 -3.91 -2.66 -14.75
N ASN A 119 -4.72 -2.38 -13.72
CA ASN A 119 -4.23 -2.08 -12.38
C ASN A 119 -3.45 -3.26 -11.79
N VAL A 120 -4.00 -4.46 -11.89
CA VAL A 120 -3.34 -5.67 -11.38
C VAL A 120 -2.02 -5.94 -12.11
N ASN A 121 -1.99 -5.84 -13.42
CA ASN A 121 -0.79 -6.05 -14.22
C ASN A 121 0.28 -4.97 -13.93
N THR A 122 -0.13 -3.71 -13.80
CA THR A 122 0.76 -2.61 -13.42
C THR A 122 1.36 -2.86 -12.04
N LEU A 123 0.53 -3.23 -11.07
CA LEU A 123 0.97 -3.54 -9.72
C LEU A 123 1.96 -4.72 -9.69
N CYS A 124 1.67 -5.79 -10.41
CA CYS A 124 2.58 -6.94 -10.52
C CYS A 124 3.95 -6.53 -11.09
N ALA A 125 3.98 -5.69 -12.11
CA ALA A 125 5.21 -5.18 -12.70
C ALA A 125 6.01 -4.32 -11.70
N VAL A 126 5.31 -3.45 -10.95
CA VAL A 126 5.90 -2.60 -9.89
C VAL A 126 6.50 -3.46 -8.79
N LEU A 127 5.74 -4.43 -8.28
CA LEU A 127 6.20 -5.31 -7.20
C LEU A 127 7.38 -6.18 -7.62
N LYS A 128 7.37 -6.73 -8.83
CA LYS A 128 8.51 -7.48 -9.37
C LYS A 128 9.79 -6.65 -9.37
N LYS A 129 9.74 -5.40 -9.84
CA LYS A 129 10.90 -4.51 -9.82
C LYS A 129 11.36 -4.16 -8.41
N LEU A 130 10.42 -3.91 -7.48
CA LEU A 130 10.74 -3.64 -6.09
C LEU A 130 11.49 -4.83 -5.46
N ILE A 131 10.97 -6.04 -5.64
CA ILE A 131 11.57 -7.26 -5.08
C ILE A 131 12.95 -7.52 -5.69
N CYS A 132 13.06 -7.45 -7.02
CA CYS A 132 14.34 -7.65 -7.71
C CYS A 132 15.36 -6.56 -7.35
N GLY A 133 14.95 -5.30 -7.24
CA GLY A 133 15.81 -4.20 -6.84
C GLY A 133 16.31 -4.31 -5.39
N CYS A 134 15.50 -4.86 -4.48
CA CYS A 134 15.91 -5.14 -3.11
C CYS A 134 16.89 -6.33 -3.00
N ALA A 135 16.81 -7.29 -3.91
CA ALA A 135 17.67 -8.46 -3.93
C ALA A 135 19.07 -8.18 -4.52
N ALA A 136 19.23 -7.05 -5.22
CA ALA A 136 20.50 -6.66 -5.88
C ALA A 136 21.37 -5.72 -5.02
N GLN A 137 20.97 -5.41 -3.80
CA GLN A 137 21.69 -4.59 -2.82
C GLN A 137 22.25 -5.46 -1.69
#